data_8c9429938af6f4d706d918a65ded4f04
#
_entry.id   8c9429938af6f4d706d918a65ded4f04
#
_cell.length_a   1.000
_cell.length_b   1.000
_cell.length_c   1.000
_cell.angle_alpha   90.00
_cell.angle_beta   90.00
_cell.angle_gamma   90.00
#
_symmetry.space_group_name_H-M   'P 1'
#
loop_
_entity.id
_entity.type
_entity.pdbx_description
1 polymer ?
#
loop_
_entity_poly.entity_id
_entity_poly.type
_entity_poly.pdbx_seq_one_letter_code
_entity_poly.pdbx_strand_id
1 'polypeptide(L)'
;SNYARSIERRRILVAAVASAERAARIVRAQNREGLINSLDTLDAERTLAEARATLADQDAKVSRQQIEVFRALGGGWSVDAEVANEEG
;
A
#
# COMPACT_ATOMS: atom_id res chain seq x y z
N SER A 1 9.74 0.56 18.62
CA SER A 1 8.31 0.37 18.87
C SER A 1 7.64 -0.23 17.66
N ASN A 2 6.45 -0.78 17.86
CA ASN A 2 5.68 -1.36 16.76
C ASN A 2 5.29 -0.30 15.73
N TYR A 3 5.01 0.89 16.19
CA TYR A 3 4.64 2.00 15.31
C TYR A 3 5.81 2.38 14.39
N ALA A 4 7.00 2.51 14.95
CA ALA A 4 8.20 2.83 14.17
C ALA A 4 8.50 1.75 13.13
N ARG A 5 8.31 0.47 13.50
CA ARG A 5 8.50 -0.64 12.56
C ARG A 5 7.46 -0.61 11.43
N SER A 6 6.23 -0.22 11.74
CA SER A 6 5.17 -0.12 10.75
C SER A 6 5.49 0.98 9.74
N ILE A 7 6.00 2.12 10.19
CA ILE A 7 6.38 3.23 9.31
C ILE A 7 7.54 2.81 8.40
N GLU A 8 8.55 2.14 8.97
CA GLU A 8 9.69 1.67 8.19
C GLU A 8 9.27 0.62 7.16
N ARG A 9 8.39 -0.30 7.54
CA ARG A 9 7.87 -1.30 6.61
C ARG A 9 7.11 -0.64 5.47
N ARG A 10 6.28 0.36 5.79
CA ARG A 10 5.55 1.09 4.76
C ARG A 10 6.49 1.76 3.76
N ARG A 11 7.56 2.36 4.25
CA ARG A 11 8.56 3.00 3.38
C ARG A 11 9.16 2.00 2.40
N ILE A 12 9.51 0.81 2.88
CA ILE A 12 10.06 -0.26 2.05
C ILE A 12 9.05 -0.70 1.00
N LEU A 13 7.77 -0.84 1.39
CA LEU A 13 6.73 -1.27 0.46
C LEU A 13 6.41 -0.19 -0.58
N VAL A 14 6.44 1.08 -0.21
CA VAL A 14 6.28 2.18 -1.16
C VAL A 14 7.41 2.16 -2.18
N ALA A 15 8.64 1.93 -1.74
CA ALA A 15 9.79 1.82 -2.63
C ALA A 15 9.65 0.62 -3.57
N ALA A 16 9.11 -0.50 -3.07
CA ALA A 16 8.89 -1.69 -3.89
C ALA A 16 7.85 -1.42 -4.99
N VAL A 17 6.77 -0.69 -4.67
CA VAL A 17 5.77 -0.30 -5.66
C VAL A 17 6.41 0.59 -6.73
N ALA A 18 7.19 1.59 -6.33
CA ALA A 18 7.85 2.50 -7.27
C ALA A 18 8.79 1.75 -8.21
N SER A 19 9.55 0.79 -7.66
CA SER A 19 10.45 -0.04 -8.44
C SER A 19 9.69 -0.91 -9.44
N ALA A 20 8.57 -1.52 -9.01
CA ALA A 20 7.74 -2.36 -9.88
C ALA A 20 7.06 -1.53 -10.97
N GLU A 21 6.67 -0.28 -10.66
CA GLU A 21 6.11 0.63 -11.65
C GLU A 21 7.12 0.98 -12.74
N ARG A 22 8.36 1.25 -12.36
CA ARG A 22 9.43 1.52 -13.32
C ARG A 22 9.68 0.31 -14.21
N ALA A 23 9.76 -0.88 -13.62
CA ALA A 23 9.96 -2.11 -14.36
C ALA A 23 8.81 -2.36 -15.36
N ALA A 24 7.57 -2.13 -14.92
CA ALA A 24 6.40 -2.31 -15.77
C ALA A 24 6.43 -1.36 -16.97
N ARG A 25 6.83 -0.09 -16.74
CA ARG A 25 6.93 0.89 -17.83
C ARG A 25 7.97 0.47 -18.87
N ILE A 26 9.12 -0.01 -18.42
CA ILE A 26 10.18 -0.47 -19.31
C ILE A 26 9.70 -1.67 -20.12
N VAL A 27 9.08 -2.64 -19.49
CA VAL A 27 8.60 -3.85 -20.14
C VAL A 27 7.50 -3.51 -21.15
N ARG A 28 6.58 -2.59 -20.81
CA ARG A 28 5.53 -2.15 -21.74
C ARG A 28 6.14 -1.50 -22.98
N ALA A 29 7.15 -0.65 -22.79
CA ALA A 29 7.82 0.00 -23.92
C ALA A 29 8.50 -1.02 -24.82
N GLN A 30 9.19 -1.99 -24.23
CA GLN A 30 9.85 -3.06 -25.00
C GLN A 30 8.85 -3.92 -25.74
N ASN A 31 7.71 -4.20 -25.13
CA ASN A 31 6.65 -4.99 -25.79
C ASN A 31 6.08 -4.24 -26.99
N ARG A 32 5.85 -2.93 -26.86
CA ARG A 32 5.36 -2.10 -27.97
C ARG A 32 6.34 -2.07 -29.14
N GLU A 33 7.64 -2.15 -28.85
CA GLU A 33 8.67 -2.18 -29.87
C GLU A 33 8.92 -3.58 -30.43
N GLY A 34 8.23 -4.58 -29.87
CA GLY A 34 8.37 -5.95 -30.33
C GLY A 34 9.60 -6.65 -29.81
N LEU A 35 10.26 -6.10 -28.79
CA LEU A 35 11.50 -6.67 -28.26
C LEU A 35 11.27 -7.82 -27.29
N ILE A 36 10.10 -7.88 -26.66
CA ILE A 36 9.73 -8.94 -25.72
C ILE A 36 8.30 -9.37 -25.98
N ASN A 37 7.92 -10.53 -25.45
CA ASN A 37 6.58 -11.07 -25.65
C ASN A 37 5.61 -10.58 -24.57
N SER A 38 4.32 -10.85 -24.79
CA SER A 38 3.25 -10.42 -23.90
C SER A 38 3.28 -11.09 -22.54
N LEU A 39 3.88 -12.28 -22.44
CA LEU A 39 4.01 -12.98 -21.16
C LEU A 39 4.89 -12.21 -20.19
N ASP A 40 5.97 -11.62 -20.71
CA ASP A 40 6.86 -10.79 -19.87
C ASP A 40 6.13 -9.55 -19.38
N THR A 41 5.29 -8.95 -20.22
CA THR A 41 4.47 -7.80 -19.84
C THR A 41 3.47 -8.18 -18.74
N LEU A 42 2.78 -9.30 -18.90
CA LEU A 42 1.82 -9.77 -17.91
C LEU A 42 2.49 -10.08 -16.58
N ASP A 43 3.69 -10.65 -16.61
CA ASP A 43 4.44 -10.95 -15.40
C ASP A 43 4.81 -9.67 -14.65
N ALA A 44 5.28 -8.65 -15.37
CA ALA A 44 5.61 -7.35 -14.76
C ALA A 44 4.37 -6.67 -14.18
N GLU A 45 3.23 -6.76 -14.88
CA GLU A 45 1.97 -6.21 -14.39
C GLU A 45 1.48 -6.92 -13.13
N ARG A 46 1.66 -8.24 -13.08
CA ARG A 46 1.31 -9.01 -11.89
C ARG A 46 2.17 -8.63 -10.69
N THR A 47 3.47 -8.50 -10.91
CA THR A 47 4.40 -8.08 -9.84
C THR A 47 4.00 -6.72 -9.29
N LEU A 48 3.64 -5.79 -10.16
CA LEU A 48 3.18 -4.46 -9.75
C LEU A 48 1.88 -4.55 -8.93
N ALA A 49 0.91 -5.35 -9.39
CA ALA A 49 -0.35 -5.54 -8.68
C ALA A 49 -0.12 -6.13 -7.28
N GLU A 50 0.78 -7.12 -7.18
CA GLU A 50 1.13 -7.73 -5.90
C GLU A 50 1.77 -6.73 -4.95
N ALA A 51 2.68 -5.89 -5.45
CA ALA A 51 3.34 -4.87 -4.64
C ALA A 51 2.32 -3.85 -4.11
N ARG A 52 1.39 -3.43 -4.96
CA ARG A 52 0.32 -2.51 -4.56
C ARG A 52 -0.61 -3.13 -3.51
N ALA A 53 -0.95 -4.40 -3.68
CA ALA A 53 -1.80 -5.12 -2.75
C ALA A 53 -1.14 -5.24 -1.37
N THR A 54 0.16 -5.54 -1.36
CA THR A 54 0.92 -5.66 -0.12
C THR A 54 0.96 -4.32 0.64
N LEU A 55 1.16 -3.23 -0.09
CA LEU A 55 1.16 -1.89 0.50
C LEU A 55 -0.23 -1.56 1.07
N ALA A 56 -1.29 -1.85 0.33
CA ALA A 56 -2.65 -1.60 0.79
C ALA A 56 -2.97 -2.41 2.05
N ASP A 57 -2.52 -3.67 2.12
CA ASP A 57 -2.70 -4.49 3.30
C ASP A 57 -1.97 -3.91 4.52
N GLN A 58 -0.76 -3.40 4.31
CA GLN A 58 0.01 -2.78 5.38
C GLN A 58 -0.69 -1.52 5.88
N ASP A 59 -1.20 -0.68 4.98
CA ASP A 59 -1.91 0.54 5.36
C ASP A 59 -3.18 0.22 6.16
N ALA A 60 -3.92 -0.80 5.75
CA ALA A 60 -5.10 -1.23 6.48
C ALA A 60 -4.75 -1.75 7.87
N LYS A 61 -3.64 -2.47 7.99
CA LYS A 61 -3.16 -3.00 9.26
C LYS A 61 -2.78 -1.86 10.23
N VAL A 62 -2.08 -0.85 9.74
CA VAL A 62 -1.69 0.31 10.54
C VAL A 62 -2.93 1.06 11.02
N SER A 63 -3.92 1.26 10.15
CA SER A 63 -5.17 1.92 10.52
C SER A 63 -5.89 1.17 11.63
N ARG A 64 -5.96 -0.16 11.54
CA ARG A 64 -6.58 -0.98 12.59
C ARG A 64 -5.85 -0.86 13.92
N GLN A 65 -4.50 -0.85 13.87
CA GLN A 65 -3.69 -0.70 15.08
C GLN A 65 -3.93 0.64 15.75
N GLN A 66 -4.07 1.69 14.98
CA GLN A 66 -4.36 3.03 15.51
C GLN A 66 -5.71 3.07 16.22
N ILE A 67 -6.71 2.46 15.62
CA ILE A 67 -8.05 2.38 16.22
C ILE A 67 -8.00 1.61 17.54
N GLU A 68 -7.28 0.49 17.57
CA GLU A 68 -7.13 -0.31 18.78
C GLU A 68 -6.44 0.44 19.90
N VAL A 69 -5.42 1.23 19.57
CA VAL A 69 -4.72 2.06 20.54
C VAL A 69 -5.67 3.09 21.14
N PHE A 70 -6.46 3.77 20.32
CA PHE A 70 -7.43 4.74 20.81
C PHE A 70 -8.46 4.10 21.74
N ARG A 71 -8.94 2.91 21.41
CA ARG A 71 -9.88 2.18 22.24
C ARG A 71 -9.25 1.77 23.57
N ALA A 72 -8.02 1.28 23.54
CA ALA A 72 -7.31 0.85 24.74
C ALA A 72 -7.08 1.99 25.72
N LEU A 73 -6.90 3.21 25.20
CA LEU A 73 -6.71 4.40 26.02
C LEU A 73 -8.05 4.97 26.54
N GLY A 74 -9.16 4.30 26.23
CA GLY A 74 -10.47 4.80 26.56
C GLY A 74 -10.86 6.01 25.73
N GLY A 75 -10.10 6.26 24.68
CA GLY A 75 -10.22 7.43 23.84
C GLY A 75 -11.10 7.28 22.61
N GLY A 76 -11.93 6.25 22.56
CA GLY A 76 -12.88 6.08 21.48
C GLY A 76 -13.78 7.28 21.26
N TRP A 77 -13.89 8.11 22.29
CA TRP A 77 -14.66 9.34 22.25
C TRP A 77 -14.22 10.29 21.13
N SER A 78 -12.93 10.37 20.84
CA SER A 78 -12.41 11.24 19.79
C SER A 78 -12.92 10.80 18.41
N VAL A 79 -12.89 9.50 18.16
CA VAL A 79 -13.34 8.93 16.89
C VAL A 79 -14.85 9.12 16.75
N ASP A 80 -15.59 8.85 17.83
CA ASP A 80 -17.04 9.03 17.85
C ASP A 80 -17.45 10.47 17.61
N ALA A 81 -16.69 11.41 18.19
CA ALA A 81 -16.95 12.84 18.01
C ALA A 81 -16.73 13.26 16.55
N GLU A 82 -15.68 12.75 15.92
CA GLU A 82 -15.40 13.04 14.52
C GLU A 82 -16.46 12.48 13.59
N VAL A 83 -16.89 11.25 13.87
CA VAL A 83 -17.95 10.61 13.08
C VAL A 83 -19.26 11.40 13.23
N ALA A 84 -19.59 11.81 14.45
CA ALA A 84 -20.77 12.62 14.69
C ALA A 84 -20.73 13.95 13.94
N ASN A 85 -19.56 14.58 13.88
CA ASN A 85 -19.38 15.82 13.13
C ASN A 85 -19.56 15.62 11.63
N GLU A 86 -19.07 14.51 11.09
CA GLU A 86 -19.21 14.21 9.69
C GLU A 86 -20.65 13.92 9.30
N GLU A 87 -21.39 13.28 10.20
CA GLU A 87 -22.80 12.97 9.98
C GLU A 87 -23.71 14.16 10.20
N GLY A 88 -23.25 15.10 10.97
CA GLY A 88 -24.02 16.30 11.31
C GLY A 88 -23.80 17.41 10.34
#